data_497f89d3f52d82a38019dc650700ba41
#
_entry.id   497f89d3f52d82a38019dc650700ba41
#
_cell.length_a   1.000
_cell.length_b   1.000
_cell.length_c   1.000
_cell.angle_alpha   90.00
_cell.angle_beta   90.00
_cell.angle_gamma   90.00
#
_symmetry.space_group_name_H-M   'P 1'
#
loop_
_entity.id
_entity.type
_entity.pdbx_description
1 polymer ?
#
loop_
_entity_poly.entity_id
_entity_poly.type
_entity_poly.pdbx_seq_one_letter_code
_entity_poly.pdbx_strand_id
1 'polypeptide(L)'
;MNSAPSLPRRTLLAAAAAASAAPAAIPIIDTHFHLYDQTRPQGAPFPFTPNNPPFLPQHYRASAAPLGIVGGIKVEASPWVEDNLWVLMMIENEPLITGMIGNLDPTIPQFREYLERYHRNKLFLGIRYGNVWKGQDLVTAIHQPLCIENMKAYAQTGLTLEVANPRLDLIEATLRLSDQIPDLRIVLGHLQALALPTEPAVLKTYASHLRQLRQRNVFVKLSGLHRPRAAAGAPFEPGVYLPVMDFIYDIFGEDRLVYAGRNKEAIEIFRAYFQAKGPGAVEKFFWKNSIPAFRWIRRDPNQPQLA
;
A
#
# COMPACT_ATOMS: atom_id res chain seq x y z
N MET A 1 -80.81 14.42 34.07
CA MET A 1 -79.94 13.55 34.80
C MET A 1 -78.81 13.16 33.83
N ASN A 2 -77.69 13.83 33.92
CA ASN A 2 -76.65 13.83 32.91
C ASN A 2 -75.63 12.75 33.19
N SER A 3 -75.48 11.84 32.26
CA SER A 3 -74.36 10.89 32.22
C SER A 3 -73.18 11.50 31.46
N ALA A 4 -72.02 11.61 32.10
CA ALA A 4 -70.78 12.14 31.51
C ALA A 4 -70.18 11.14 30.52
N PRO A 5 -69.55 11.59 29.42
CA PRO A 5 -68.91 10.73 28.47
C PRO A 5 -67.51 10.28 28.96
N SER A 6 -67.24 9.00 28.83
CA SER A 6 -65.93 8.39 29.12
C SER A 6 -64.92 8.81 28.06
N LEU A 7 -63.74 9.31 28.50
CA LEU A 7 -62.60 9.65 27.66
C LEU A 7 -61.94 8.37 27.08
N PRO A 8 -61.52 8.40 25.80
CA PRO A 8 -60.85 7.25 25.21
C PRO A 8 -59.41 7.10 25.74
N ARG A 9 -59.03 5.88 25.98
CA ARG A 9 -57.67 5.48 26.38
C ARG A 9 -56.64 5.93 25.34
N ARG A 10 -55.75 6.79 25.78
CA ARG A 10 -54.58 7.20 24.97
C ARG A 10 -53.71 5.97 24.67
N THR A 11 -53.67 5.60 23.42
CA THR A 11 -52.70 4.68 22.86
C THR A 11 -51.34 5.35 22.91
N LEU A 12 -50.45 4.92 23.80
CA LEU A 12 -49.05 5.27 23.81
C LEU A 12 -48.42 4.65 22.58
N LEU A 13 -48.28 5.43 21.51
CA LEU A 13 -47.36 5.12 20.41
C LEU A 13 -45.93 5.20 20.98
N ALA A 14 -45.33 4.05 21.19
CA ALA A 14 -43.91 3.93 21.42
C ALA A 14 -43.21 4.37 20.12
N ALA A 15 -42.71 5.60 20.07
CA ALA A 15 -41.75 6.01 19.11
C ALA A 15 -40.49 5.20 19.32
N ALA A 16 -40.28 4.15 18.53
CA ALA A 16 -39.00 3.50 18.40
C ALA A 16 -38.03 4.54 17.89
N ALA A 17 -37.20 5.08 18.78
CA ALA A 17 -36.04 5.86 18.40
C ALA A 17 -35.16 4.93 17.55
N ALA A 18 -35.18 5.14 16.24
CA ALA A 18 -34.16 4.59 15.37
C ALA A 18 -32.83 5.16 15.87
N ALA A 19 -32.11 4.37 16.64
CA ALA A 19 -30.73 4.68 16.95
C ALA A 19 -30.01 4.78 15.61
N SER A 20 -29.71 6.00 15.18
CA SER A 20 -28.83 6.25 14.07
C SER A 20 -27.50 5.56 14.42
N ALA A 21 -27.27 4.40 13.84
CA ALA A 21 -25.98 3.73 13.99
C ALA A 21 -24.94 4.75 13.54
N ALA A 22 -23.97 5.04 14.41
CA ALA A 22 -22.82 5.83 14.03
C ALA A 22 -22.26 5.24 12.74
N PRO A 23 -21.93 6.07 11.73
CA PRO A 23 -21.41 5.55 10.46
C PRO A 23 -20.27 4.59 10.77
N ALA A 24 -20.34 3.39 10.22
CA ALA A 24 -19.32 2.37 10.44
C ALA A 24 -17.95 2.97 10.10
N ALA A 25 -16.97 2.75 10.98
CA ALA A 25 -15.64 3.28 10.74
C ALA A 25 -15.10 2.76 9.41
N ILE A 26 -14.61 3.67 8.55
CA ILE A 26 -14.03 3.30 7.27
C ILE A 26 -12.86 2.35 7.52
N PRO A 27 -12.88 1.13 6.95
CA PRO A 27 -11.83 0.16 7.13
C PRO A 27 -10.52 0.66 6.50
N ILE A 28 -9.40 0.22 7.05
CA ILE A 28 -8.06 0.58 6.55
C ILE A 28 -7.33 -0.68 6.10
N ILE A 29 -6.81 -0.66 4.89
CA ILE A 29 -5.85 -1.64 4.37
C ILE A 29 -4.48 -0.98 4.34
N ASP A 30 -3.58 -1.44 5.20
CA ASP A 30 -2.17 -1.00 5.20
C ASP A 30 -1.41 -1.73 4.10
N THR A 31 -1.03 -1.02 3.04
CA THR A 31 -0.35 -1.65 1.90
C THR A 31 1.17 -1.70 2.04
N HIS A 32 1.73 -1.41 3.23
CA HIS A 32 3.18 -1.47 3.41
C HIS A 32 3.62 -1.69 4.86
N PHE A 33 4.05 -2.89 5.15
CA PHE A 33 4.81 -3.22 6.35
C PHE A 33 5.83 -4.33 6.03
N HIS A 34 6.76 -4.57 6.95
CA HIS A 34 7.78 -5.60 6.83
C HIS A 34 7.61 -6.65 7.92
N LEU A 35 7.97 -7.90 7.60
CA LEU A 35 8.19 -8.98 8.56
C LEU A 35 9.63 -9.44 8.41
N TYR A 36 10.30 -9.65 9.54
CA TYR A 36 11.69 -10.10 9.57
C TYR A 36 12.00 -10.78 10.90
N ASP A 37 12.93 -11.71 10.88
CA ASP A 37 13.47 -12.40 12.04
C ASP A 37 14.94 -12.72 11.81
N GLN A 38 15.81 -12.00 12.49
CA GLN A 38 17.24 -12.20 12.40
C GLN A 38 17.75 -13.35 13.30
N THR A 39 16.87 -13.90 14.15
CA THR A 39 17.22 -14.99 15.08
C THR A 39 16.85 -16.37 14.54
N ARG A 40 16.23 -16.45 13.37
CA ARG A 40 15.77 -17.71 12.79
C ARG A 40 16.96 -18.66 12.49
N PRO A 41 16.84 -19.95 12.80
CA PRO A 41 17.93 -20.90 12.65
C PRO A 41 18.32 -21.17 11.20
N GLN A 42 17.43 -20.89 10.24
CA GLN A 42 17.70 -21.00 8.80
C GLN A 42 18.62 -19.91 8.26
N GLY A 43 18.96 -18.94 9.10
CA GLY A 43 19.74 -17.77 8.75
C GLY A 43 18.85 -16.59 8.33
N ALA A 44 19.46 -15.42 8.33
CA ALA A 44 18.82 -14.16 7.93
C ALA A 44 19.81 -13.31 7.13
N PRO A 45 19.31 -12.45 6.20
CA PRO A 45 20.19 -11.61 5.37
C PRO A 45 20.91 -10.52 6.15
N PHE A 46 20.48 -10.24 7.39
CA PHE A 46 21.03 -9.19 8.25
C PHE A 46 21.34 -9.76 9.64
N PRO A 47 22.38 -9.25 10.32
CA PRO A 47 22.66 -9.64 11.69
C PRO A 47 21.56 -9.15 12.64
N PHE A 48 21.34 -9.93 13.69
CA PHE A 48 20.51 -9.48 14.82
C PHE A 48 21.16 -8.26 15.50
N THR A 49 20.32 -7.29 15.83
CA THR A 49 20.70 -6.16 16.69
C THR A 49 19.61 -5.94 17.74
N PRO A 50 19.96 -5.62 19.00
CA PRO A 50 18.97 -5.37 20.06
C PRO A 50 17.98 -4.24 19.73
N ASN A 51 18.41 -3.26 18.93
CA ASN A 51 17.60 -2.11 18.52
C ASN A 51 16.63 -2.43 17.38
N ASN A 52 16.73 -3.61 16.78
CA ASN A 52 15.84 -4.06 15.71
C ASN A 52 15.42 -5.51 15.99
N PRO A 53 14.56 -5.75 17.00
CA PRO A 53 14.09 -7.08 17.35
C PRO A 53 13.23 -7.66 16.22
N PRO A 54 13.02 -8.99 16.18
CA PRO A 54 12.13 -9.62 15.21
C PRO A 54 10.75 -8.98 15.17
N PHE A 55 10.23 -8.78 13.97
CA PHE A 55 8.88 -8.27 13.75
C PHE A 55 8.07 -9.29 12.95
N LEU A 56 7.17 -10.00 13.64
CA LEU A 56 6.42 -11.17 13.17
C LEU A 56 4.92 -10.83 13.07
N PRO A 57 4.07 -11.69 12.49
CA PRO A 57 2.64 -11.42 12.30
C PRO A 57 1.89 -10.98 13.56
N GLN A 58 2.18 -11.58 14.73
CA GLN A 58 1.58 -11.16 15.99
C GLN A 58 1.93 -9.72 16.40
N HIS A 59 3.15 -9.27 16.11
CA HIS A 59 3.58 -7.89 16.37
C HIS A 59 2.87 -6.91 15.41
N TYR A 60 2.69 -7.33 14.16
CA TYR A 60 1.89 -6.55 13.21
C TYR A 60 0.45 -6.40 13.72
N ARG A 61 -0.21 -7.49 14.08
CA ARG A 61 -1.58 -7.48 14.59
C ARG A 61 -1.72 -6.56 15.81
N ALA A 62 -0.81 -6.68 16.78
CA ALA A 62 -0.82 -5.86 17.98
C ALA A 62 -0.69 -4.36 17.68
N SER A 63 0.06 -3.98 16.65
CA SER A 63 0.25 -2.58 16.25
C SER A 63 -0.82 -2.04 15.30
N ALA A 64 -1.46 -2.89 14.51
CA ALA A 64 -2.41 -2.51 13.47
C ALA A 64 -3.87 -2.42 14.00
N ALA A 65 -4.30 -3.39 14.81
CA ALA A 65 -5.68 -3.49 15.30
C ALA A 65 -6.16 -2.24 16.04
N PRO A 66 -5.39 -1.62 16.97
CA PRO A 66 -5.81 -0.39 17.66
C PRO A 66 -6.04 0.81 16.72
N LEU A 67 -5.51 0.77 15.50
CA LEU A 67 -5.62 1.82 14.50
C LEU A 67 -6.79 1.63 13.53
N GLY A 68 -7.60 0.57 13.72
CA GLY A 68 -8.69 0.23 12.79
C GLY A 68 -8.20 -0.36 11.46
N ILE A 69 -6.96 -0.83 11.41
CA ILE A 69 -6.42 -1.54 10.25
C ILE A 69 -6.98 -2.97 10.27
N VAL A 70 -7.75 -3.30 9.24
CA VAL A 70 -8.45 -4.59 9.10
C VAL A 70 -7.77 -5.52 8.09
N GLY A 71 -6.75 -5.03 7.39
CA GLY A 71 -5.96 -5.83 6.46
C GLY A 71 -4.60 -5.21 6.19
N GLY A 72 -3.62 -6.05 5.86
CA GLY A 72 -2.27 -5.59 5.56
C GLY A 72 -1.60 -6.36 4.43
N ILE A 73 -0.80 -5.65 3.63
CA ILE A 73 0.07 -6.23 2.58
C ILE A 73 1.52 -6.09 3.03
N LYS A 74 2.15 -7.25 3.29
CA LYS A 74 3.56 -7.29 3.66
C LYS A 74 4.42 -7.01 2.44
N VAL A 75 5.41 -6.14 2.57
CA VAL A 75 6.41 -5.89 1.52
C VAL A 75 7.73 -6.56 1.92
N GLU A 76 8.47 -7.06 0.93
CA GLU A 76 9.73 -7.76 1.15
C GLU A 76 10.70 -6.95 2.06
N ALA A 77 11.50 -7.67 2.85
CA ALA A 77 12.51 -7.12 3.74
C ALA A 77 13.82 -7.92 3.63
N SER A 78 14.05 -8.57 2.49
CA SER A 78 15.19 -9.47 2.28
C SER A 78 15.52 -9.53 0.79
N PRO A 79 16.82 -9.56 0.43
CA PRO A 79 17.26 -9.82 -0.93
C PRO A 79 17.16 -11.31 -1.33
N TRP A 80 16.89 -12.22 -0.38
CA TRP A 80 16.86 -13.66 -0.63
C TRP A 80 15.52 -14.11 -1.19
N VAL A 81 15.53 -14.81 -2.29
CA VAL A 81 14.33 -15.34 -2.93
C VAL A 81 13.60 -16.38 -2.07
N GLU A 82 14.34 -17.13 -1.26
CA GLU A 82 13.82 -18.14 -0.32
C GLU A 82 12.94 -17.52 0.77
N ASP A 83 13.19 -16.26 1.12
CA ASP A 83 12.39 -15.55 2.11
C ASP A 83 10.96 -15.32 1.68
N ASN A 84 10.65 -15.41 0.38
CA ASN A 84 9.28 -15.44 -0.09
C ASN A 84 8.51 -16.63 0.47
N LEU A 85 9.11 -17.82 0.44
CA LEU A 85 8.48 -19.02 0.99
C LEU A 85 8.29 -18.93 2.51
N TRP A 86 9.34 -18.51 3.21
CA TRP A 86 9.30 -18.31 4.66
C TRP A 86 8.16 -17.35 5.07
N VAL A 87 8.01 -16.22 4.36
CA VAL A 87 6.92 -15.27 4.62
C VAL A 87 5.56 -15.88 4.29
N LEU A 88 5.40 -16.56 3.14
CA LEU A 88 4.13 -17.18 2.78
C LEU A 88 3.66 -18.18 3.84
N MET A 89 4.59 -18.99 4.39
CA MET A 89 4.28 -19.93 5.48
C MET A 89 3.83 -19.20 6.75
N MET A 90 4.49 -18.09 7.11
CA MET A 90 4.12 -17.32 8.31
C MET A 90 2.73 -16.66 8.20
N ILE A 91 2.40 -16.14 7.02
CA ILE A 91 1.14 -15.40 6.84
C ILE A 91 -0.04 -16.30 6.48
N GLU A 92 0.17 -17.57 6.21
CA GLU A 92 -0.87 -18.52 5.84
C GLU A 92 -2.02 -18.56 6.86
N ASN A 93 -1.68 -18.58 8.14
CA ASN A 93 -2.65 -18.63 9.24
C ASN A 93 -2.91 -17.27 9.91
N GLU A 94 -2.50 -16.17 9.27
CA GLU A 94 -2.71 -14.81 9.77
C GLU A 94 -3.68 -14.05 8.85
N PRO A 95 -5.01 -14.14 9.08
CA PRO A 95 -6.01 -13.57 8.17
C PRO A 95 -5.98 -12.04 8.09
N LEU A 96 -5.41 -11.33 9.07
CA LEU A 96 -5.20 -9.89 8.98
C LEU A 96 -4.23 -9.52 7.84
N ILE A 97 -3.33 -10.43 7.45
CA ILE A 97 -2.39 -10.20 6.36
C ILE A 97 -3.00 -10.73 5.06
N THR A 98 -3.40 -9.83 4.18
CA THR A 98 -4.12 -10.16 2.93
C THR A 98 -3.21 -10.65 1.81
N GLY A 99 -1.89 -10.52 1.99
CA GLY A 99 -0.88 -11.01 1.06
C GLY A 99 0.46 -10.33 1.20
N MET A 100 1.35 -10.60 0.26
CA MET A 100 2.70 -10.06 0.26
C MET A 100 3.18 -9.61 -1.11
N ILE A 101 4.04 -8.62 -1.11
CA ILE A 101 4.96 -8.26 -2.19
C ILE A 101 6.30 -8.89 -1.86
N GLY A 102 6.76 -9.79 -2.71
CA GLY A 102 8.01 -10.53 -2.54
C GLY A 102 9.21 -9.91 -3.26
N ASN A 103 10.25 -10.70 -3.40
CA ASN A 103 11.49 -10.34 -4.08
C ASN A 103 11.83 -11.39 -5.14
N LEU A 104 11.80 -11.01 -6.42
CA LEU A 104 12.35 -11.78 -7.53
C LEU A 104 13.15 -10.85 -8.44
N ASP A 105 14.26 -11.34 -8.94
CA ASP A 105 15.13 -10.58 -9.84
C ASP A 105 14.83 -10.96 -11.32
N PRO A 106 14.24 -10.04 -12.12
CA PRO A 106 13.92 -10.32 -13.50
C PRO A 106 15.15 -10.40 -14.44
N THR A 107 16.35 -10.13 -13.94
CA THR A 107 17.58 -10.17 -14.75
C THR A 107 18.23 -11.55 -14.78
N ILE A 108 17.77 -12.51 -13.97
CA ILE A 108 18.36 -13.85 -13.90
C ILE A 108 17.57 -14.88 -14.71
N PRO A 109 18.22 -15.91 -15.28
CA PRO A 109 17.55 -16.96 -16.05
C PRO A 109 16.48 -17.73 -15.28
N GLN A 110 16.67 -17.90 -13.97
CA GLN A 110 15.76 -18.64 -13.08
C GLN A 110 14.48 -17.88 -12.73
N PHE A 111 14.33 -16.61 -13.14
CA PHE A 111 13.18 -15.79 -12.81
C PHE A 111 11.83 -16.45 -13.10
N ARG A 112 11.70 -17.06 -14.29
CA ARG A 112 10.43 -17.70 -14.70
C ARG A 112 10.08 -18.93 -13.86
N GLU A 113 11.07 -19.70 -13.43
CA GLU A 113 10.88 -20.82 -12.52
C GLU A 113 10.35 -20.34 -11.15
N TYR A 114 10.99 -19.33 -10.58
CA TYR A 114 10.52 -18.72 -9.34
C TYR A 114 9.14 -18.08 -9.49
N LEU A 115 8.89 -17.37 -10.58
CA LEU A 115 7.59 -16.79 -10.88
C LEU A 115 6.50 -17.86 -10.92
N GLU A 116 6.72 -18.96 -11.66
CA GLU A 116 5.79 -20.08 -11.76
C GLU A 116 5.51 -20.74 -10.41
N ARG A 117 6.52 -20.80 -9.55
CA ARG A 117 6.42 -21.36 -8.20
C ARG A 117 5.57 -20.48 -7.28
N TYR A 118 5.80 -19.17 -7.28
CA TYR A 118 5.19 -18.27 -6.29
C TYR A 118 3.82 -17.75 -6.72
N HIS A 119 3.59 -17.44 -8.01
CA HIS A 119 2.32 -16.86 -8.45
C HIS A 119 1.10 -17.76 -8.23
N ARG A 120 1.29 -19.06 -8.05
CA ARG A 120 0.22 -20.01 -7.71
C ARG A 120 -0.36 -19.76 -6.31
N ASN A 121 0.41 -19.15 -5.41
CA ASN A 121 -0.07 -18.81 -4.09
C ASN A 121 -0.83 -17.47 -4.15
N LYS A 122 -2.11 -17.50 -3.83
CA LYS A 122 -2.98 -16.29 -3.86
C LYS A 122 -2.54 -15.18 -2.92
N LEU A 123 -1.65 -15.46 -1.96
CA LEU A 123 -1.07 -14.46 -1.07
C LEU A 123 0.17 -13.78 -1.66
N PHE A 124 0.73 -14.31 -2.74
CA PHE A 124 1.84 -13.68 -3.46
C PHE A 124 1.27 -12.68 -4.47
N LEU A 125 1.20 -11.40 -4.10
CA LEU A 125 0.52 -10.35 -4.86
C LEU A 125 1.43 -9.66 -5.87
N GLY A 126 2.73 -9.82 -5.75
CA GLY A 126 3.69 -9.17 -6.62
C GLY A 126 5.12 -9.19 -6.11
N ILE A 127 5.95 -8.41 -6.77
CA ILE A 127 7.37 -8.21 -6.38
C ILE A 127 7.68 -6.73 -6.23
N ARG A 128 8.71 -6.43 -5.42
CA ARG A 128 9.37 -5.12 -5.42
C ARG A 128 10.72 -5.25 -6.13
N TYR A 129 10.93 -4.39 -7.13
CA TYR A 129 12.19 -4.34 -7.87
C TYR A 129 12.50 -2.90 -8.27
N GLY A 130 13.77 -2.52 -8.25
CA GLY A 130 14.16 -1.19 -8.73
C GLY A 130 15.46 -0.65 -8.16
N ASN A 131 15.55 -0.38 -6.86
CA ASN A 131 16.72 0.27 -6.26
C ASN A 131 16.91 -0.03 -4.77
N VAL A 132 16.23 -1.03 -4.23
CA VAL A 132 16.25 -1.29 -2.78
C VAL A 132 17.45 -2.15 -2.39
N TRP A 133 17.75 -3.16 -3.18
CA TRP A 133 18.83 -4.10 -2.89
C TRP A 133 20.02 -3.89 -3.83
N LYS A 134 21.23 -4.11 -3.32
CA LYS A 134 22.45 -4.07 -4.13
C LYS A 134 22.31 -5.06 -5.30
N GLY A 135 22.56 -4.60 -6.51
CA GLY A 135 22.45 -5.39 -7.74
C GLY A 135 21.04 -5.39 -8.37
N GLN A 136 20.02 -4.92 -7.67
CA GLN A 136 18.68 -4.73 -8.22
C GLN A 136 18.50 -3.26 -8.65
N ASP A 137 18.78 -2.96 -9.88
CA ASP A 137 18.67 -1.62 -10.43
C ASP A 137 17.85 -1.63 -11.73
N LEU A 138 16.62 -1.13 -11.66
CA LEU A 138 15.72 -1.07 -12.81
C LEU A 138 16.26 -0.15 -13.90
N VAL A 139 16.98 0.92 -13.57
CA VAL A 139 17.55 1.87 -14.55
C VAL A 139 18.49 1.14 -15.50
N THR A 140 19.29 0.23 -14.99
CA THR A 140 20.17 -0.62 -15.80
C THR A 140 19.43 -1.83 -16.39
N ALA A 141 18.56 -2.47 -15.61
CA ALA A 141 17.90 -3.72 -15.97
C ALA A 141 16.98 -3.59 -17.20
N ILE A 142 16.30 -2.45 -17.39
CA ILE A 142 15.39 -2.24 -18.53
C ILE A 142 16.08 -2.28 -19.89
N HIS A 143 17.40 -2.21 -19.93
CA HIS A 143 18.21 -2.31 -21.16
C HIS A 143 18.63 -3.76 -21.47
N GLN A 144 18.33 -4.70 -20.58
CA GLN A 144 18.65 -6.12 -20.75
C GLN A 144 17.46 -6.85 -21.40
N PRO A 145 17.63 -7.48 -22.58
CA PRO A 145 16.55 -8.21 -23.24
C PRO A 145 15.88 -9.25 -22.33
N LEU A 146 16.66 -10.00 -21.55
CA LEU A 146 16.16 -11.00 -20.62
C LEU A 146 15.22 -10.39 -19.57
N CYS A 147 15.56 -9.22 -19.02
CA CYS A 147 14.70 -8.53 -18.06
C CYS A 147 13.33 -8.19 -18.70
N ILE A 148 13.34 -7.63 -19.90
CA ILE A 148 12.11 -7.26 -20.60
C ILE A 148 11.26 -8.49 -20.92
N GLU A 149 11.86 -9.57 -21.41
CA GLU A 149 11.15 -10.84 -21.67
C GLU A 149 10.54 -11.42 -20.38
N ASN A 150 11.28 -11.40 -19.29
CA ASN A 150 10.81 -11.88 -17.99
C ASN A 150 9.69 -10.99 -17.46
N MET A 151 9.79 -9.67 -17.59
CA MET A 151 8.75 -8.75 -17.15
C MET A 151 7.48 -8.82 -18.02
N LYS A 152 7.58 -9.16 -19.30
CA LYS A 152 6.42 -9.47 -20.15
C LYS A 152 5.68 -10.71 -19.62
N ALA A 153 6.41 -11.79 -19.31
CA ALA A 153 5.81 -12.98 -18.70
C ALA A 153 5.22 -12.69 -17.31
N TYR A 154 5.89 -11.84 -16.52
CA TYR A 154 5.39 -11.38 -15.24
C TYR A 154 4.05 -10.63 -15.37
N ALA A 155 3.93 -9.71 -16.30
CA ALA A 155 2.70 -8.94 -16.53
C ALA A 155 1.50 -9.84 -16.85
N GLN A 156 1.70 -10.94 -17.56
CA GLN A 156 0.65 -11.94 -17.90
C GLN A 156 0.07 -12.63 -16.67
N THR A 157 0.80 -12.72 -15.56
CA THR A 157 0.28 -13.26 -14.30
C THR A 157 -0.69 -12.32 -13.59
N GLY A 158 -0.71 -11.04 -13.98
CA GLY A 158 -1.49 -9.99 -13.32
C GLY A 158 -0.96 -9.58 -11.94
N LEU A 159 0.24 -10.01 -11.57
CA LEU A 159 0.93 -9.57 -10.35
C LEU A 159 1.35 -8.10 -10.42
N THR A 160 1.64 -7.50 -9.27
CA THR A 160 1.99 -6.09 -9.15
C THR A 160 3.49 -5.89 -9.00
N LEU A 161 4.07 -5.01 -9.83
CA LEU A 161 5.42 -4.52 -9.62
C LEU A 161 5.40 -3.30 -8.68
N GLU A 162 6.05 -3.39 -7.54
CA GLU A 162 6.30 -2.22 -6.68
C GLU A 162 7.68 -1.63 -6.96
N VAL A 163 7.73 -0.32 -7.23
CA VAL A 163 8.96 0.45 -7.40
C VAL A 163 9.06 1.45 -6.26
N ALA A 164 10.06 1.27 -5.38
CA ALA A 164 10.20 2.07 -4.18
C ALA A 164 11.13 3.26 -4.37
N ASN A 165 10.84 4.36 -3.65
CA ASN A 165 11.67 5.58 -3.61
C ASN A 165 12.07 6.09 -5.01
N PRO A 166 11.13 6.33 -5.91
CA PRO A 166 11.44 6.62 -7.30
C PRO A 166 12.03 8.02 -7.46
N ARG A 167 13.35 8.09 -7.66
CA ARG A 167 14.06 9.28 -8.15
C ARG A 167 13.73 9.49 -9.64
N LEU A 168 14.15 10.61 -10.22
CA LEU A 168 13.84 10.95 -11.62
C LEU A 168 14.26 9.85 -12.60
N ASP A 169 15.48 9.34 -12.47
CA ASP A 169 16.02 8.27 -13.31
C ASP A 169 15.18 6.97 -13.21
N LEU A 170 14.73 6.62 -12.00
CA LEU A 170 13.89 5.46 -11.78
C LEU A 170 12.44 5.68 -12.28
N ILE A 171 11.92 6.90 -12.20
CA ILE A 171 10.64 7.28 -12.82
C ILE A 171 10.73 7.15 -14.35
N GLU A 172 11.83 7.60 -14.95
CA GLU A 172 12.07 7.44 -16.40
C GLU A 172 12.15 5.96 -16.80
N ALA A 173 12.91 5.17 -16.05
CA ALA A 173 13.01 3.72 -16.27
C ALA A 173 11.63 3.03 -16.14
N THR A 174 10.85 3.42 -15.13
CA THR A 174 9.49 2.90 -14.92
C THR A 174 8.56 3.26 -16.08
N LEU A 175 8.64 4.49 -16.58
CA LEU A 175 7.87 4.95 -17.74
C LEU A 175 8.22 4.13 -18.97
N ARG A 176 9.52 3.97 -19.28
CA ARG A 176 10.00 3.14 -20.40
C ARG A 176 9.55 1.69 -20.30
N LEU A 177 9.56 1.12 -19.07
CA LEU A 177 9.07 -0.24 -18.84
C LEU A 177 7.57 -0.33 -19.10
N SER A 178 6.79 0.65 -18.63
CA SER A 178 5.34 0.68 -18.85
C SER A 178 4.95 0.89 -20.31
N ASP A 179 5.77 1.59 -21.11
CA ASP A 179 5.56 1.75 -22.55
C ASP A 179 5.82 0.44 -23.30
N GLN A 180 6.80 -0.35 -22.87
CA GLN A 180 7.10 -1.67 -23.47
C GLN A 180 6.12 -2.78 -23.02
N ILE A 181 5.47 -2.60 -21.84
CA ILE A 181 4.59 -3.59 -21.24
C ILE A 181 3.34 -2.87 -20.66
N PRO A 182 2.39 -2.44 -21.53
CA PRO A 182 1.25 -1.62 -21.12
C PRO A 182 0.34 -2.27 -20.07
N ASP A 183 0.26 -3.59 -20.05
CA ASP A 183 -0.57 -4.35 -19.10
C ASP A 183 0.07 -4.49 -17.72
N LEU A 184 1.35 -4.11 -17.56
CA LEU A 184 2.05 -4.21 -16.29
C LEU A 184 1.42 -3.29 -15.26
N ARG A 185 0.97 -3.87 -14.14
CA ARG A 185 0.49 -3.09 -13.00
C ARG A 185 1.67 -2.66 -12.14
N ILE A 186 1.75 -1.36 -11.88
CA ILE A 186 2.85 -0.77 -11.13
C ILE A 186 2.30 -0.01 -9.92
N VAL A 187 2.97 -0.12 -8.78
CA VAL A 187 2.76 0.73 -7.61
C VAL A 187 4.04 1.48 -7.29
N LEU A 188 3.98 2.80 -7.35
CA LEU A 188 5.08 3.66 -6.89
C LEU A 188 5.04 3.78 -5.37
N GLY A 189 6.03 3.23 -4.69
CA GLY A 189 6.14 3.24 -3.24
C GLY A 189 6.90 4.46 -2.71
N HIS A 190 6.41 5.04 -1.61
CA HIS A 190 7.10 6.12 -0.86
C HIS A 190 7.34 7.43 -1.63
N LEU A 191 6.57 7.72 -2.66
CA LEU A 191 6.71 8.95 -3.46
C LEU A 191 6.69 10.21 -2.58
N GLN A 192 5.78 10.23 -1.61
CA GLN A 192 5.61 11.34 -0.68
C GLN A 192 6.74 11.48 0.36
N ALA A 193 7.44 10.39 0.71
CA ALA A 193 8.56 10.43 1.64
C ALA A 193 9.80 11.10 1.03
N LEU A 194 9.82 11.27 -0.30
CA LEU A 194 10.88 11.97 -1.01
C LEU A 194 10.60 13.48 -1.04
N ALA A 195 11.65 14.30 -0.96
CA ALA A 195 11.55 15.71 -1.32
C ALA A 195 11.25 15.79 -2.83
N LEU A 196 10.27 16.62 -3.17
CA LEU A 196 10.16 17.03 -4.56
C LEU A 196 11.47 17.70 -4.99
N PRO A 197 11.88 17.55 -6.25
CA PRO A 197 13.01 18.30 -6.78
C PRO A 197 12.81 19.80 -6.54
N THR A 198 13.84 20.48 -6.04
CA THR A 198 13.78 21.93 -5.75
C THR A 198 14.17 22.75 -6.97
N GLU A 199 14.91 22.17 -7.91
CA GLU A 199 15.30 22.83 -9.15
C GLU A 199 14.09 22.82 -10.12
N PRO A 200 13.61 24.00 -10.63
CA PRO A 200 12.35 24.10 -11.37
C PRO A 200 12.31 23.26 -12.67
N ALA A 201 13.41 23.14 -13.40
CA ALA A 201 13.45 22.35 -14.63
C ALA A 201 13.34 20.85 -14.33
N VAL A 202 14.01 20.38 -13.28
CA VAL A 202 13.93 18.99 -12.81
C VAL A 202 12.53 18.67 -12.31
N LEU A 203 11.93 19.55 -11.51
CA LEU A 203 10.55 19.39 -11.03
C LEU A 203 9.55 19.32 -12.20
N LYS A 204 9.71 20.16 -13.21
CA LYS A 204 8.87 20.16 -14.41
C LYS A 204 8.96 18.82 -15.15
N THR A 205 10.16 18.30 -15.35
CA THR A 205 10.41 17.00 -15.98
C THR A 205 9.82 15.87 -15.15
N TYR A 206 10.06 15.87 -13.84
CA TYR A 206 9.52 14.90 -12.88
C TYR A 206 7.98 14.88 -12.93
N ALA A 207 7.35 16.04 -12.86
CA ALA A 207 5.90 16.16 -12.97
C ALA A 207 5.35 15.68 -14.33
N SER A 208 6.07 15.94 -15.42
CA SER A 208 5.70 15.46 -16.76
C SER A 208 5.70 13.94 -16.84
N HIS A 209 6.74 13.29 -16.31
CA HIS A 209 6.83 11.83 -16.29
C HIS A 209 5.75 11.20 -15.39
N LEU A 210 5.47 11.78 -14.24
CA LEU A 210 4.37 11.31 -13.37
C LEU A 210 3.01 11.43 -14.07
N ARG A 211 2.74 12.51 -14.81
CA ARG A 211 1.50 12.64 -15.60
C ARG A 211 1.39 11.59 -16.69
N GLN A 212 2.50 11.23 -17.33
CA GLN A 212 2.54 10.13 -18.31
C GLN A 212 2.26 8.79 -17.63
N LEU A 213 2.87 8.51 -16.48
CA LEU A 213 2.60 7.30 -15.68
C LEU A 213 1.15 7.23 -15.22
N ARG A 214 0.50 8.36 -14.92
CA ARG A 214 -0.94 8.42 -14.58
C ARG A 214 -1.83 7.85 -15.70
N GLN A 215 -1.41 7.94 -16.96
CA GLN A 215 -2.13 7.38 -18.11
C GLN A 215 -1.91 5.86 -18.29
N ARG A 216 -1.08 5.25 -17.46
CA ARG A 216 -0.77 3.82 -17.46
C ARG A 216 -1.47 3.12 -16.28
N ASN A 217 -1.26 1.83 -16.14
CA ASN A 217 -1.77 1.04 -15.01
C ASN A 217 -0.89 1.23 -13.76
N VAL A 218 -0.83 2.48 -13.28
CA VAL A 218 0.03 2.89 -12.16
C VAL A 218 -0.79 3.42 -11.00
N PHE A 219 -0.43 2.98 -9.79
CA PHE A 219 -0.93 3.48 -8.52
C PHE A 219 0.21 4.09 -7.71
N VAL A 220 -0.13 4.92 -6.73
CA VAL A 220 0.86 5.59 -5.86
C VAL A 220 0.53 5.32 -4.41
N LYS A 221 1.51 4.85 -3.69
CA LYS A 221 1.45 4.59 -2.26
C LYS A 221 1.85 5.85 -1.50
N LEU A 222 0.92 6.44 -0.76
CA LEU A 222 1.22 7.53 0.16
C LEU A 222 1.59 6.97 1.53
N SER A 223 2.80 7.30 1.98
CA SER A 223 3.37 6.77 3.22
C SER A 223 4.45 7.70 3.77
N GLY A 224 4.95 7.43 4.98
CA GLY A 224 6.14 8.08 5.50
C GLY A 224 5.93 9.47 6.09
N LEU A 225 4.68 9.88 6.39
CA LEU A 225 4.41 11.12 7.14
C LEU A 225 5.07 11.14 8.53
N HIS A 226 5.36 9.98 9.10
CA HIS A 226 6.03 9.83 10.40
C HIS A 226 7.55 10.08 10.35
N ARG A 227 8.11 10.35 9.18
CA ARG A 227 9.53 10.68 9.03
C ARG A 227 9.64 12.19 8.79
N PRO A 228 9.77 13.00 9.83
CA PRO A 228 9.97 14.42 9.64
C PRO A 228 11.28 14.61 8.87
N ARG A 229 11.22 15.32 7.76
CA ARG A 229 12.39 15.89 7.10
C ARG A 229 12.92 17.09 7.85
N ALA A 230 12.14 17.61 8.77
CA ALA A 230 12.58 18.56 9.75
C ALA A 230 13.52 17.86 10.75
N ALA A 231 14.55 18.58 11.20
CA ALA A 231 15.52 18.11 12.18
C ALA A 231 14.85 17.31 13.31
N ALA A 232 15.52 16.28 13.80
CA ALA A 232 15.05 15.46 14.91
C ALA A 232 14.47 16.34 16.03
N GLY A 233 13.16 16.22 16.30
CA GLY A 233 12.45 17.02 17.32
C GLY A 233 11.47 18.07 16.79
N ALA A 234 11.32 18.25 15.48
CA ALA A 234 10.26 19.13 14.96
C ALA A 234 8.87 18.49 15.17
N PRO A 235 7.86 19.29 15.56
CA PRO A 235 6.51 18.80 15.73
C PRO A 235 5.96 18.28 14.42
N PHE A 236 5.10 17.26 14.52
CA PHE A 236 4.39 16.67 13.39
C PHE A 236 3.30 17.63 12.90
N GLU A 237 3.66 18.53 12.00
CA GLU A 237 2.76 19.57 11.49
C GLU A 237 2.15 19.15 10.14
N PRO A 238 0.81 19.00 10.06
CA PRO A 238 0.11 18.65 8.82
C PRO A 238 0.48 19.53 7.63
N GLY A 239 0.63 20.83 7.85
CA GLY A 239 0.94 21.84 6.84
C GLY A 239 2.24 21.57 6.05
N VAL A 240 3.19 20.87 6.65
CA VAL A 240 4.46 20.51 5.99
C VAL A 240 4.26 19.52 4.85
N TYR A 241 3.23 18.68 4.94
CA TYR A 241 2.97 17.59 3.96
C TYR A 241 1.97 17.99 2.87
N LEU A 242 1.12 19.00 3.12
CA LEU A 242 0.07 19.40 2.19
C LEU A 242 0.59 19.71 0.78
N PRO A 243 1.68 20.48 0.57
CA PRO A 243 2.16 20.80 -0.77
C PRO A 243 2.53 19.55 -1.58
N VAL A 244 3.16 18.55 -0.96
CA VAL A 244 3.51 17.30 -1.63
C VAL A 244 2.27 16.44 -1.87
N MET A 245 1.34 16.41 -0.93
CA MET A 245 0.08 15.68 -1.07
C MET A 245 -0.77 16.28 -2.20
N ASP A 246 -0.90 17.58 -2.28
CA ASP A 246 -1.61 18.27 -3.34
C ASP A 246 -0.94 18.03 -4.70
N PHE A 247 0.39 18.14 -4.78
CA PHE A 247 1.13 17.85 -6.01
C PHE A 247 0.86 16.43 -6.53
N ILE A 248 0.85 15.43 -5.64
CA ILE A 248 0.58 14.04 -6.01
C ILE A 248 -0.90 13.85 -6.38
N TYR A 249 -1.79 14.44 -5.58
CA TYR A 249 -3.24 14.33 -5.81
C TYR A 249 -3.66 14.99 -7.14
N ASP A 250 -3.12 16.15 -7.47
CA ASP A 250 -3.39 16.87 -8.72
C ASP A 250 -2.95 16.06 -9.96
N ILE A 251 -1.91 15.24 -9.81
CA ILE A 251 -1.45 14.37 -10.89
C ILE A 251 -2.27 13.09 -10.99
N PHE A 252 -2.45 12.37 -9.88
CA PHE A 252 -2.99 11.01 -9.90
C PHE A 252 -4.50 10.94 -9.63
N GLY A 253 -5.07 11.96 -8.99
CA GLY A 253 -6.48 11.96 -8.59
C GLY A 253 -6.78 10.95 -7.47
N GLU A 254 -8.05 10.86 -7.09
CA GLU A 254 -8.48 10.03 -5.98
C GLU A 254 -8.45 8.51 -6.26
N ASP A 255 -8.46 8.10 -7.54
CA ASP A 255 -8.60 6.68 -7.94
C ASP A 255 -7.27 5.92 -8.00
N ARG A 256 -6.15 6.59 -7.83
CA ARG A 256 -4.82 6.00 -8.00
C ARG A 256 -3.95 6.04 -6.75
N LEU A 257 -4.48 6.56 -5.64
CA LEU A 257 -3.74 6.71 -4.39
C LEU A 257 -4.13 5.61 -3.41
N VAL A 258 -3.15 4.98 -2.77
CA VAL A 258 -3.35 3.93 -1.77
C VAL A 258 -2.63 4.27 -0.47
N TYR A 259 -3.25 3.88 0.64
CA TYR A 259 -2.71 4.10 1.98
C TYR A 259 -1.60 3.11 2.33
N ALA A 260 -0.59 3.58 3.06
CA ALA A 260 0.43 2.73 3.66
C ALA A 260 0.97 3.30 4.97
N GLY A 261 1.03 2.46 6.00
CA GLY A 261 1.65 2.78 7.29
C GLY A 261 0.79 2.43 8.50
N ARG A 262 1.37 2.61 9.70
CA ARG A 262 0.76 2.30 11.01
C ARG A 262 1.09 3.39 12.03
N ASN A 263 0.83 4.64 11.65
CA ASN A 263 1.01 5.78 12.54
C ASN A 263 -0.33 6.49 12.69
N LYS A 264 -0.77 6.70 13.94
CA LYS A 264 -2.07 7.27 14.26
C LYS A 264 -2.22 8.68 13.70
N GLU A 265 -1.22 9.52 13.93
CA GLU A 265 -1.21 10.91 13.48
C GLU A 265 -1.25 10.99 11.95
N ALA A 266 -0.53 10.11 11.26
CA ALA A 266 -0.57 10.03 9.81
C ALA A 266 -1.96 9.63 9.30
N ILE A 267 -2.62 8.66 9.95
CA ILE A 267 -4.01 8.28 9.63
C ILE A 267 -4.95 9.49 9.77
N GLU A 268 -4.83 10.23 10.86
CA GLU A 268 -5.67 11.41 11.12
C GLU A 268 -5.46 12.50 10.07
N ILE A 269 -4.20 12.79 9.69
CA ILE A 269 -3.87 13.76 8.63
C ILE A 269 -4.43 13.30 7.28
N PHE A 270 -4.19 12.06 6.88
CA PHE A 270 -4.74 11.55 5.63
C PHE A 270 -6.27 11.56 5.64
N ARG A 271 -6.89 11.19 6.74
CA ARG A 271 -8.34 11.21 6.88
C ARG A 271 -8.89 12.62 6.66
N ALA A 272 -8.33 13.61 7.35
CA ALA A 272 -8.73 15.01 7.20
C ALA A 272 -8.51 15.51 5.76
N TYR A 273 -7.36 15.20 5.17
CA TYR A 273 -7.05 15.59 3.80
C TYR A 273 -8.04 15.03 2.78
N PHE A 274 -8.29 13.72 2.81
CA PHE A 274 -9.18 13.09 1.85
C PHE A 274 -10.66 13.37 2.12
N GLN A 275 -11.07 13.66 3.37
CA GLN A 275 -12.41 14.16 3.66
C GLN A 275 -12.66 15.51 2.99
N ALA A 276 -11.67 16.40 2.96
CA ALA A 276 -11.75 17.67 2.25
C ALA A 276 -11.84 17.52 0.72
N LYS A 277 -11.38 16.39 0.15
CA LYS A 277 -11.51 16.10 -1.28
C LYS A 277 -12.88 15.47 -1.66
N GLY A 278 -13.65 15.02 -0.67
CA GLY A 278 -14.99 14.47 -0.88
C GLY A 278 -15.26 13.17 -0.12
N PRO A 279 -16.53 12.79 0.08
CA PRO A 279 -16.91 11.65 0.92
C PRO A 279 -16.42 10.29 0.39
N GLY A 280 -16.31 10.12 -0.93
CA GLY A 280 -15.82 8.89 -1.54
C GLY A 280 -14.30 8.76 -1.54
N ALA A 281 -13.56 9.89 -1.48
CA ALA A 281 -12.11 9.90 -1.57
C ALA A 281 -11.44 9.18 -0.39
N VAL A 282 -12.02 9.29 0.81
CA VAL A 282 -11.49 8.61 2.01
C VAL A 282 -11.52 7.09 1.87
N GLU A 283 -12.65 6.53 1.43
CA GLU A 283 -12.77 5.09 1.21
C GLU A 283 -11.86 4.59 0.09
N LYS A 284 -11.80 5.32 -1.02
CA LYS A 284 -10.89 5.02 -2.13
C LYS A 284 -9.46 4.92 -1.63
N PHE A 285 -9.01 5.93 -0.89
CA PHE A 285 -7.65 6.00 -0.38
C PHE A 285 -7.34 4.89 0.64
N PHE A 286 -8.20 4.69 1.65
CA PHE A 286 -7.89 3.78 2.74
C PHE A 286 -8.05 2.30 2.38
N TRP A 287 -8.89 1.96 1.39
CA TRP A 287 -9.05 0.55 1.05
C TRP A 287 -9.45 0.24 -0.40
N LYS A 288 -10.40 0.99 -1.03
CA LYS A 288 -10.96 0.60 -2.34
C LYS A 288 -9.87 0.51 -3.42
N ASN A 289 -8.98 1.48 -3.51
CA ASN A 289 -7.91 1.48 -4.50
C ASN A 289 -6.87 0.38 -4.29
N SER A 290 -6.74 -0.14 -3.07
CA SER A 290 -5.83 -1.25 -2.81
C SER A 290 -6.26 -2.55 -3.53
N ILE A 291 -7.54 -2.69 -3.86
CA ILE A 291 -8.08 -3.85 -4.59
C ILE A 291 -7.51 -3.90 -6.01
N PRO A 292 -7.76 -2.91 -6.90
CA PRO A 292 -7.18 -2.93 -8.23
C PRO A 292 -5.66 -2.80 -8.23
N ALA A 293 -5.06 -2.16 -7.21
CA ALA A 293 -3.62 -2.03 -7.11
C ALA A 293 -2.91 -3.36 -6.82
N PHE A 294 -3.49 -4.24 -6.01
CA PHE A 294 -2.82 -5.45 -5.55
C PHE A 294 -3.60 -6.75 -5.78
N ARG A 295 -4.90 -6.70 -6.09
CA ARG A 295 -5.76 -7.88 -6.27
C ARG A 295 -5.72 -8.85 -5.09
N TRP A 296 -5.64 -8.32 -3.86
CA TRP A 296 -5.67 -9.13 -2.67
C TRP A 296 -7.05 -9.79 -2.46
N ILE A 297 -7.08 -10.89 -1.73
CA ILE A 297 -8.31 -11.63 -1.42
C ILE A 297 -8.75 -11.36 0.01
N ARG A 298 -10.06 -11.33 0.25
CA ARG A 298 -10.63 -11.23 1.59
C ARG A 298 -10.36 -12.51 2.37
N ARG A 299 -9.85 -12.38 3.60
CA ARG A 299 -9.46 -13.49 4.48
C ARG A 299 -10.10 -13.40 5.86
N ASP A 300 -10.63 -12.24 6.24
CA ASP A 300 -11.23 -11.96 7.55
C ASP A 300 -12.60 -11.29 7.37
N PRO A 301 -13.61 -11.64 8.21
CA PRO A 301 -14.94 -11.00 8.14
C PRO A 301 -14.92 -9.48 8.30
N ASN A 302 -13.94 -8.92 9.04
CA ASN A 302 -13.80 -7.48 9.25
C ASN A 302 -13.24 -6.74 8.03
N GLN A 303 -12.65 -7.45 7.08
CA GLN A 303 -12.20 -6.85 5.82
C GLN A 303 -13.40 -6.51 4.93
N PRO A 304 -13.32 -5.43 4.14
CA PRO A 304 -14.42 -5.03 3.27
C PRO A 304 -14.75 -6.11 2.24
N GLN A 305 -16.00 -6.16 1.83
CA GLN A 305 -16.44 -6.99 0.71
C GLN A 305 -15.75 -6.49 -0.57
N LEU A 306 -15.18 -7.42 -1.32
CA LEU A 306 -14.63 -7.13 -2.64
C LEU A 306 -15.77 -7.22 -3.64
N ALA A 307 -15.98 -6.15 -4.41
CA ALA A 307 -17.00 -6.11 -5.46
C ALA A 307 -16.57 -6.94 -6.67
#